data_04de88dc98cc54e293b2e3e0ee193949
#
_entry.id   04de88dc98cc54e293b2e3e0ee193949
#
_cell.length_a   1.000
_cell.length_b   1.000
_cell.length_c   1.000
_cell.angle_alpha   90.00
_cell.angle_beta   90.00
_cell.angle_gamma   90.00
#
_symmetry.space_group_name_H-M   'P 1'
#
loop_
_entity.id
_entity.type
_entity.pdbx_description
1 polymer ?
#
loop_
_entity_poly.entity_id
_entity_poly.type
_entity_poly.pdbx_seq_one_letter_code
_entity_poly.pdbx_strand_id
1 'polypeptide(L)'
;MFRILIAEDDAALSQLFSRVLVRSGYLPFTAADGQEALDILEREYIDLIISDIMMPRMDGYTLVRQLRDAGNTLPVLMITSKDGFSDMQQGFLSGTDDYMVKPVNVNEMVLRVGALLRRAQMINERRQTIGSTVLEYDSMTVYQGGAGTVLPQKEFQLLYKLASYPGRIFTRQQLMDDIWGVESETESRTVDVHINRLRDRFRDNPDFELVTVRGLGYKAVKRHAG
;
A
#
# COMPACT_ATOMS: atom_id res chain seq x y z
N MET A 1 9.83 -3.48 -8.83
CA MET A 1 11.03 -3.01 -8.11
C MET A 1 10.60 -1.82 -7.29
N PHE A 2 10.77 -1.82 -5.97
CA PHE A 2 10.35 -0.71 -5.11
C PHE A 2 11.26 0.50 -5.30
N ARG A 3 10.65 1.68 -5.31
CA ARG A 3 11.29 2.99 -5.47
C ARG A 3 11.43 3.66 -4.11
N ILE A 4 12.66 3.95 -3.70
CA ILE A 4 12.98 4.49 -2.38
C ILE A 4 13.54 5.90 -2.54
N LEU A 5 12.90 6.89 -1.94
CA LEU A 5 13.43 8.24 -1.89
C LEU A 5 14.34 8.40 -0.67
N ILE A 6 15.54 8.90 -0.86
CA ILE A 6 16.53 9.23 0.18
C ILE A 6 16.61 10.75 0.25
N ALA A 7 16.19 11.35 1.35
CA ALA A 7 16.39 12.78 1.66
C ALA A 7 17.51 12.89 2.70
N GLU A 8 18.70 13.29 2.25
CA GLU A 8 19.93 13.36 3.07
C GLU A 8 20.85 14.40 2.45
N ASP A 9 21.26 15.40 3.22
CA ASP A 9 22.12 16.50 2.77
C ASP A 9 23.62 16.11 2.69
N ASP A 10 24.06 15.08 3.43
CA ASP A 10 25.40 14.52 3.26
C ASP A 10 25.43 13.65 1.99
N ALA A 11 26.07 14.18 0.95
CA ALA A 11 26.20 13.51 -0.34
C ALA A 11 26.92 12.15 -0.26
N ALA A 12 27.87 11.98 0.66
CA ALA A 12 28.61 10.73 0.83
C ALA A 12 27.68 9.65 1.47
N LEU A 13 26.89 10.05 2.45
CA LEU A 13 25.93 9.17 3.11
C LEU A 13 24.79 8.81 2.17
N SER A 14 24.25 9.78 1.43
CA SER A 14 23.23 9.57 0.40
C SER A 14 23.69 8.57 -0.67
N GLN A 15 24.94 8.70 -1.16
CA GLN A 15 25.52 7.73 -2.10
C GLN A 15 25.71 6.35 -1.49
N LEU A 16 26.12 6.26 -0.21
CA LEU A 16 26.26 4.98 0.49
C LEU A 16 24.92 4.26 0.56
N PHE A 17 23.87 4.94 0.99
CA PHE A 17 22.51 4.37 1.07
C PHE A 17 22.01 3.93 -0.31
N SER A 18 22.20 4.77 -1.33
CA SER A 18 21.84 4.44 -2.72
C SER A 18 22.50 3.16 -3.20
N ARG A 19 23.81 2.99 -3.00
CA ARG A 19 24.55 1.78 -3.41
C ARG A 19 24.03 0.53 -2.70
N VAL A 20 23.77 0.63 -1.41
CA VAL A 20 23.27 -0.49 -0.59
C VAL A 20 21.85 -0.87 -1.03
N LEU A 21 20.97 0.10 -1.28
CA LEU A 21 19.62 -0.14 -1.76
C LEU A 21 19.60 -0.79 -3.14
N VAL A 22 20.45 -0.31 -4.08
CA VAL A 22 20.59 -0.95 -5.41
C VAL A 22 21.00 -2.42 -5.27
N ARG A 23 22.01 -2.72 -4.43
CA ARG A 23 22.45 -4.11 -4.17
C ARG A 23 21.35 -4.98 -3.56
N SER A 24 20.41 -4.36 -2.84
CA SER A 24 19.27 -5.03 -2.22
C SER A 24 18.04 -5.13 -3.13
N GLY A 25 18.16 -4.72 -4.42
CA GLY A 25 17.10 -4.83 -5.41
C GLY A 25 16.07 -3.69 -5.39
N TYR A 26 16.40 -2.54 -4.80
CA TYR A 26 15.58 -1.33 -4.79
C TYR A 26 16.05 -0.31 -5.84
N LEU A 27 15.19 0.63 -6.22
CA LEU A 27 15.50 1.76 -7.09
C LEU A 27 15.55 3.06 -6.26
N PRO A 28 16.73 3.58 -5.91
CA PRO A 28 16.85 4.80 -5.12
C PRO A 28 16.69 6.06 -5.96
N PHE A 29 16.05 7.07 -5.37
CA PHE A 29 16.03 8.47 -5.76
C PHE A 29 16.65 9.28 -4.64
N THR A 30 17.35 10.36 -4.94
CA THR A 30 18.05 11.16 -3.93
C THR A 30 17.61 12.61 -3.97
N ALA A 31 17.42 13.20 -2.79
CA ALA A 31 17.14 14.61 -2.56
C ALA A 31 18.10 15.13 -1.49
N ALA A 32 18.56 16.37 -1.61
CA ALA A 32 19.45 16.99 -0.64
C ALA A 32 18.72 17.66 0.53
N ASP A 33 17.41 17.76 0.46
CA ASP A 33 16.53 18.29 1.52
C ASP A 33 15.06 17.96 1.28
N GLY A 34 14.20 18.38 2.23
CA GLY A 34 12.76 18.10 2.17
C GLY A 34 12.04 18.76 1.00
N GLN A 35 12.49 19.93 0.52
CA GLN A 35 11.85 20.58 -0.62
C GLN A 35 12.11 19.81 -1.91
N GLU A 36 13.35 19.42 -2.15
CA GLU A 36 13.69 18.58 -3.31
C GLU A 36 13.00 17.21 -3.24
N ALA A 37 12.82 16.68 -2.02
CA ALA A 37 12.07 15.46 -1.82
C ALA A 37 10.58 15.61 -2.24
N LEU A 38 9.93 16.72 -1.93
CA LEU A 38 8.56 17.00 -2.40
C LEU A 38 8.52 17.16 -3.94
N ASP A 39 9.49 17.85 -4.53
CA ASP A 39 9.56 18.02 -5.99
C ASP A 39 9.72 16.67 -6.73
N ILE A 40 10.43 15.71 -6.12
CA ILE A 40 10.54 14.35 -6.64
C ILE A 40 9.22 13.60 -6.51
N LEU A 41 8.55 13.71 -5.36
CA LEU A 41 7.26 13.05 -5.11
C LEU A 41 6.14 13.53 -6.04
N GLU A 42 6.23 14.75 -6.57
CA GLU A 42 5.30 15.25 -7.60
C GLU A 42 5.49 14.59 -8.98
N ARG A 43 6.69 14.10 -9.28
CA ARG A 43 7.07 13.60 -10.62
C ARG A 43 7.23 12.09 -10.68
N GLU A 44 7.57 11.48 -9.55
CA GLU A 44 7.93 10.08 -9.45
C GLU A 44 7.04 9.35 -8.45
N TYR A 45 6.67 8.13 -8.81
CA TYR A 45 6.02 7.25 -7.85
C TYR A 45 7.06 6.68 -6.88
N ILE A 46 6.89 6.91 -5.60
CA ILE A 46 7.77 6.45 -4.51
C ILE A 46 7.01 5.48 -3.60
N ASP A 47 7.68 4.42 -3.16
CA ASP A 47 7.09 3.41 -2.28
C ASP A 47 7.45 3.62 -0.80
N LEU A 48 8.59 4.28 -0.51
CA LEU A 48 9.08 4.55 0.84
C LEU A 48 10.06 5.72 0.83
N ILE A 49 10.08 6.48 1.92
CA ILE A 49 11.04 7.58 2.14
C ILE A 49 12.00 7.19 3.27
N ILE A 50 13.29 7.40 3.05
CA ILE A 50 14.33 7.46 4.07
C ILE A 50 14.69 8.93 4.20
N SER A 51 14.54 9.53 5.38
CA SER A 51 14.81 10.97 5.58
C SER A 51 15.71 11.23 6.77
N ASP A 52 16.75 12.05 6.57
CA ASP A 52 17.38 12.69 7.73
C ASP A 52 16.42 13.73 8.34
N ILE A 53 16.61 14.00 9.61
CA ILE A 53 15.91 15.08 10.30
C ILE A 53 16.54 16.44 9.97
N MET A 54 17.88 16.51 10.06
CA MET A 54 18.61 17.78 9.97
C MET A 54 19.05 18.03 8.53
N MET A 55 18.19 18.69 7.77
CA MET A 55 18.48 19.09 6.39
C MET A 55 18.27 20.60 6.20
N PRO A 56 18.98 21.23 5.24
CA PRO A 56 18.77 22.64 4.91
C PRO A 56 17.38 22.86 4.29
N ARG A 57 16.94 24.12 4.21
CA ARG A 57 15.66 24.55 3.63
C ARG A 57 14.42 23.96 4.31
N MET A 58 14.24 22.65 4.22
CA MET A 58 13.13 21.91 4.85
C MET A 58 13.68 20.68 5.56
N ASP A 59 13.47 20.61 6.86
CA ASP A 59 13.85 19.47 7.69
C ASP A 59 12.92 18.27 7.53
N GLY A 60 13.37 17.07 7.97
CA GLY A 60 12.63 15.83 7.82
C GLY A 60 11.29 15.81 8.57
N TYR A 61 11.18 16.47 9.71
CA TYR A 61 9.90 16.56 10.45
C TYR A 61 8.86 17.38 9.69
N THR A 62 9.29 18.48 9.10
CA THR A 62 8.42 19.34 8.28
C THR A 62 7.97 18.62 7.04
N LEU A 63 8.87 17.87 6.37
CA LEU A 63 8.54 17.02 5.23
C LEU A 63 7.45 16.01 5.59
N VAL A 64 7.66 15.24 6.66
CA VAL A 64 6.70 14.20 7.06
C VAL A 64 5.35 14.80 7.44
N ARG A 65 5.33 15.91 8.19
CA ARG A 65 4.09 16.59 8.58
C ARG A 65 3.31 17.03 7.34
N GLN A 66 3.95 17.68 6.36
CA GLN A 66 3.28 18.10 5.13
C GLN A 66 2.69 16.90 4.35
N LEU A 67 3.39 15.78 4.30
CA LEU A 67 2.88 14.57 3.68
C LEU A 67 1.63 14.05 4.41
N ARG A 68 1.65 14.00 5.74
CA ARG A 68 0.50 13.52 6.54
C ARG A 68 -0.70 14.49 6.46
N ASP A 69 -0.46 15.79 6.48
CA ASP A 69 -1.50 16.81 6.33
C ASP A 69 -2.17 16.72 4.93
N ALA A 70 -1.43 16.34 3.91
CA ALA A 70 -1.95 16.03 2.57
C ALA A 70 -2.63 14.64 2.45
N GLY A 71 -2.75 13.88 3.55
CA GLY A 71 -3.32 12.53 3.55
C GLY A 71 -2.41 11.46 2.93
N ASN A 72 -1.14 11.77 2.68
CA ASN A 72 -0.18 10.82 2.14
C ASN A 72 0.28 9.86 3.24
N THR A 73 0.14 8.55 3.00
CA THR A 73 0.46 7.46 3.93
C THR A 73 1.73 6.70 3.56
N LEU A 74 2.58 7.26 2.71
CA LEU A 74 3.87 6.66 2.38
C LEU A 74 4.65 6.33 3.65
N PRO A 75 5.21 5.12 3.77
CA PRO A 75 6.05 4.77 4.92
C PRO A 75 7.32 5.61 4.92
N VAL A 76 7.68 6.11 6.10
CA VAL A 76 8.85 6.94 6.32
C VAL A 76 9.75 6.32 7.39
N LEU A 77 11.00 6.04 7.01
CA LEU A 77 12.10 5.71 7.92
C LEU A 77 12.90 6.98 8.20
N MET A 78 12.84 7.48 9.43
CA MET A 78 13.60 8.63 9.85
C MET A 78 15.01 8.21 10.30
N ILE A 79 16.04 8.91 9.86
CA ILE A 79 17.44 8.71 10.30
C ILE A 79 17.94 10.00 10.93
N THR A 80 18.61 9.93 12.08
CA THR A 80 19.04 11.13 12.80
C THR A 80 20.30 10.92 13.63
N SER A 81 21.01 12.02 13.87
CA SER A 81 22.12 12.09 14.84
C SER A 81 21.66 12.34 16.27
N LYS A 82 20.34 12.56 16.48
CA LYS A 82 19.78 12.87 17.79
C LYS A 82 19.23 11.62 18.45
N ASP A 83 19.78 11.29 19.61
CA ASP A 83 19.43 10.14 20.44
C ASP A 83 18.57 10.51 21.66
N GLY A 84 18.17 11.78 21.79
CA GLY A 84 17.34 12.27 22.88
C GLY A 84 15.90 11.71 22.83
N PHE A 85 15.36 11.31 23.98
CA PHE A 85 13.98 10.85 24.13
C PHE A 85 12.95 11.87 23.59
N SER A 86 13.23 13.16 23.77
CA SER A 86 12.39 14.26 23.26
C SER A 86 12.33 14.29 21.72
N ASP A 87 13.45 14.02 21.05
CA ASP A 87 13.51 14.01 19.57
C ASP A 87 12.81 12.78 18.99
N MET A 88 12.94 11.63 19.67
CA MET A 88 12.21 10.42 19.31
C MET A 88 10.69 10.60 19.49
N GLN A 89 10.24 11.24 20.57
CA GLN A 89 8.83 11.55 20.82
C GLN A 89 8.30 12.51 19.75
N GLN A 90 9.07 13.52 19.36
CA GLN A 90 8.70 14.45 18.29
C GLN A 90 8.63 13.75 16.93
N GLY A 91 9.51 12.79 16.66
CA GLY A 91 9.48 11.95 15.45
C GLY A 91 8.19 11.15 15.34
N PHE A 92 7.78 10.45 16.40
CA PHE A 92 6.51 9.72 16.40
C PHE A 92 5.28 10.65 16.29
N LEU A 93 5.31 11.82 16.91
CA LEU A 93 4.23 12.82 16.81
C LEU A 93 4.15 13.45 15.40
N SER A 94 5.25 13.48 14.63
CA SER A 94 5.22 13.93 13.23
C SER A 94 4.63 12.91 12.25
N GLY A 95 4.39 11.66 12.70
CA GLY A 95 3.79 10.60 11.88
C GLY A 95 4.80 9.74 11.11
N THR A 96 6.06 9.65 11.58
CA THR A 96 7.04 8.69 11.03
C THR A 96 6.67 7.24 11.41
N ASP A 97 7.03 6.27 10.58
CA ASP A 97 6.68 4.86 10.76
C ASP A 97 7.77 4.06 11.46
N ASP A 98 9.04 4.49 11.35
CA ASP A 98 10.19 3.89 12.04
C ASP A 98 11.34 4.92 12.15
N TYR A 99 12.34 4.58 12.96
CA TYR A 99 13.37 5.52 13.36
C TYR A 99 14.72 4.81 13.54
N MET A 100 15.81 5.43 13.08
CA MET A 100 17.18 4.97 13.27
C MET A 100 18.09 6.11 13.73
N VAL A 101 19.07 5.78 14.58
CA VAL A 101 20.07 6.74 15.08
C VAL A 101 21.39 6.55 14.32
N LYS A 102 22.03 7.66 13.95
CA LYS A 102 23.41 7.65 13.39
C LYS A 102 24.42 7.33 14.50
N PRO A 103 25.44 6.47 14.27
CA PRO A 103 25.86 5.92 12.98
C PRO A 103 24.98 4.79 12.48
N VAL A 104 24.58 4.85 11.21
CA VAL A 104 23.61 3.92 10.62
C VAL A 104 24.29 2.59 10.26
N ASN A 105 23.76 1.49 10.78
CA ASN A 105 24.06 0.18 10.24
C ASN A 105 23.24 -0.04 8.96
N VAL A 106 23.90 -0.01 7.80
CA VAL A 106 23.24 -0.11 6.49
C VAL A 106 22.48 -1.44 6.28
N ASN A 107 22.93 -2.54 6.90
CA ASN A 107 22.21 -3.81 6.83
C ASN A 107 20.91 -3.76 7.64
N GLU A 108 20.93 -3.13 8.81
CA GLU A 108 19.74 -2.88 9.61
C GLU A 108 18.76 -1.96 8.85
N MET A 109 19.26 -0.90 8.21
CA MET A 109 18.45 -0.02 7.40
C MET A 109 17.68 -0.81 6.31
N VAL A 110 18.34 -1.70 5.58
CA VAL A 110 17.69 -2.54 4.56
C VAL A 110 16.62 -3.45 5.16
N LEU A 111 16.87 -4.04 6.33
CA LEU A 111 15.87 -4.88 7.03
C LEU A 111 14.63 -4.07 7.43
N ARG A 112 14.81 -2.85 7.95
CA ARG A 112 13.71 -1.94 8.33
C ARG A 112 12.93 -1.46 7.11
N VAL A 113 13.60 -1.06 6.03
CA VAL A 113 12.96 -0.75 4.74
C VAL A 113 12.10 -1.90 4.27
N GLY A 114 12.62 -3.13 4.27
CA GLY A 114 11.86 -4.32 3.90
C GLY A 114 10.65 -4.59 4.82
N ALA A 115 10.77 -4.32 6.11
CA ALA A 115 9.66 -4.47 7.07
C ALA A 115 8.56 -3.42 6.85
N LEU A 116 8.95 -2.15 6.62
CA LEU A 116 8.03 -1.06 6.34
C LEU A 116 7.26 -1.28 5.03
N LEU A 117 7.96 -1.68 3.96
CA LEU A 117 7.34 -2.00 2.67
C LEU A 117 6.35 -3.15 2.79
N ARG A 118 6.68 -4.23 3.50
CA ARG A 118 5.75 -5.35 3.76
C ARG A 118 4.53 -4.87 4.53
N ARG A 119 4.70 -4.04 5.57
CA ARG A 119 3.59 -3.49 6.35
C ARG A 119 2.68 -2.61 5.48
N ALA A 120 3.26 -1.73 4.67
CA ALA A 120 2.51 -0.88 3.74
C ALA A 120 1.77 -1.71 2.67
N GLN A 121 2.40 -2.76 2.14
CA GLN A 121 1.73 -3.70 1.23
C GLN A 121 0.58 -4.43 1.92
N MET A 122 0.77 -4.95 3.14
CA MET A 122 -0.29 -5.62 3.91
C MET A 122 -1.48 -4.69 4.17
N ILE A 123 -1.22 -3.39 4.44
CA ILE A 123 -2.27 -2.39 4.61
C ILE A 123 -2.97 -2.14 3.27
N ASN A 124 -2.24 -1.99 2.17
CA ASN A 124 -2.78 -1.83 0.83
C ASN A 124 -3.48 -3.11 0.33
N GLU A 125 -2.95 -4.29 0.68
CA GLU A 125 -3.60 -5.57 0.42
C GLU A 125 -4.88 -5.76 1.25
N ARG A 126 -5.05 -5.06 2.36
CA ARG A 126 -6.26 -5.10 3.21
C ARG A 126 -7.27 -4.01 2.87
N ARG A 127 -6.88 -3.00 2.09
CA ARG A 127 -7.75 -1.94 1.62
C ARG A 127 -7.59 -1.76 0.12
N GLN A 128 -8.66 -2.03 -0.62
CA GLN A 128 -8.69 -1.91 -2.08
C GLN A 128 -9.62 -0.78 -2.48
N THR A 129 -9.17 0.07 -3.40
CA THR A 129 -9.98 1.16 -3.94
C THR A 129 -10.20 0.96 -5.44
N ILE A 130 -11.45 1.01 -5.87
CA ILE A 130 -11.85 0.97 -7.28
C ILE A 130 -12.78 2.16 -7.50
N GLY A 131 -12.30 3.19 -8.21
CA GLY A 131 -13.05 4.44 -8.31
C GLY A 131 -13.33 5.05 -6.95
N SER A 132 -14.60 5.27 -6.61
CA SER A 132 -15.08 5.76 -5.31
C SER A 132 -15.39 4.64 -4.31
N THR A 133 -15.37 3.37 -4.75
CA THR A 133 -15.65 2.20 -3.90
C THR A 133 -14.40 1.73 -3.19
N VAL A 134 -14.49 1.55 -1.87
CA VAL A 134 -13.40 1.06 -1.01
C VAL A 134 -13.81 -0.25 -0.35
N LEU A 135 -12.99 -1.29 -0.52
CA LEU A 135 -13.13 -2.57 0.17
C LEU A 135 -12.13 -2.64 1.33
N GLU A 136 -12.62 -2.81 2.54
CA GLU A 136 -11.80 -2.91 3.75
C GLU A 136 -11.83 -4.34 4.31
N TYR A 137 -10.68 -5.01 4.25
CA TYR A 137 -10.58 -6.45 4.52
C TYR A 137 -10.85 -6.80 5.99
N ASP A 138 -10.33 -6.00 6.92
CA ASP A 138 -10.41 -6.32 8.35
C ASP A 138 -11.84 -6.20 8.90
N SER A 139 -12.61 -5.26 8.38
CA SER A 139 -14.02 -5.07 8.74
C SER A 139 -15.00 -5.79 7.81
N MET A 140 -14.49 -6.43 6.73
CA MET A 140 -15.29 -7.03 5.65
C MET A 140 -16.35 -6.07 5.09
N THR A 141 -16.00 -4.79 5.02
CA THR A 141 -16.89 -3.70 4.65
C THR A 141 -16.57 -3.16 3.26
N VAL A 142 -17.62 -2.91 2.48
CA VAL A 142 -17.53 -2.19 1.21
C VAL A 142 -18.16 -0.82 1.40
N TYR A 143 -17.36 0.22 1.21
CA TYR A 143 -17.80 1.62 1.28
C TYR A 143 -18.09 2.14 -0.11
N GLN A 144 -19.24 2.79 -0.29
CA GLN A 144 -19.65 3.45 -1.51
C GLN A 144 -20.36 4.77 -1.15
N GLY A 145 -19.88 5.90 -1.66
CA GLY A 145 -20.48 7.21 -1.38
C GLY A 145 -20.56 7.54 0.12
N GLY A 146 -19.63 7.05 0.94
CA GLY A 146 -19.61 7.23 2.39
C GLY A 146 -20.47 6.22 3.18
N ALA A 147 -21.30 5.40 2.54
CA ALA A 147 -22.07 4.34 3.19
C ALA A 147 -21.28 3.02 3.21
N GLY A 148 -21.15 2.39 4.38
CA GLY A 148 -20.49 1.11 4.57
C GLY A 148 -21.49 -0.05 4.56
N THR A 149 -21.22 -1.11 3.79
CA THR A 149 -21.97 -2.36 3.77
C THR A 149 -21.09 -3.51 4.22
N VAL A 150 -21.37 -4.12 5.36
CA VAL A 150 -20.68 -5.32 5.84
C VAL A 150 -21.18 -6.54 5.07
N LEU A 151 -20.24 -7.33 4.55
CA LEU A 151 -20.55 -8.55 3.80
C LEU A 151 -20.27 -9.81 4.63
N PRO A 152 -21.00 -10.92 4.37
CA PRO A 152 -20.59 -12.24 4.84
C PRO A 152 -19.18 -12.57 4.36
N GLN A 153 -18.40 -13.23 5.21
CA GLN A 153 -16.96 -13.48 4.99
C GLN A 153 -16.64 -14.01 3.58
N LYS A 154 -17.34 -15.04 3.11
CA LYS A 154 -17.07 -15.66 1.80
C LYS A 154 -17.46 -14.75 0.63
N GLU A 155 -18.52 -13.95 0.76
CA GLU A 155 -18.91 -12.95 -0.23
C GLU A 155 -17.86 -11.84 -0.31
N PHE A 156 -17.40 -11.34 0.85
CA PHE A 156 -16.35 -10.33 0.88
C PHE A 156 -15.04 -10.83 0.26
N GLN A 157 -14.56 -12.00 0.67
CA GLN A 157 -13.31 -12.59 0.15
C GLN A 157 -13.38 -12.79 -1.36
N LEU A 158 -14.53 -13.25 -1.88
CA LEU A 158 -14.75 -13.46 -3.32
C LEU A 158 -14.71 -12.14 -4.08
N LEU A 159 -15.44 -11.12 -3.62
CA LEU A 159 -15.41 -9.79 -4.21
C LEU A 159 -14.01 -9.20 -4.15
N TYR A 160 -13.36 -9.28 -3.00
CA TYR A 160 -12.02 -8.77 -2.78
C TYR A 160 -11.00 -9.39 -3.73
N LYS A 161 -11.01 -10.73 -3.86
CA LYS A 161 -10.13 -11.45 -4.80
C LYS A 161 -10.31 -10.98 -6.25
N LEU A 162 -11.54 -10.86 -6.72
CA LEU A 162 -11.84 -10.43 -8.09
C LEU A 162 -11.46 -8.95 -8.30
N ALA A 163 -11.74 -8.11 -7.31
CA ALA A 163 -11.44 -6.68 -7.31
C ALA A 163 -9.94 -6.37 -7.26
N SER A 164 -9.15 -7.23 -6.61
CA SER A 164 -7.68 -7.10 -6.55
C SER A 164 -7.00 -7.25 -7.91
N TYR A 165 -7.66 -7.92 -8.88
CA TYR A 165 -7.11 -8.18 -10.20
C TYR A 165 -8.12 -7.85 -11.30
N PRO A 166 -8.46 -6.57 -11.52
CA PRO A 166 -9.45 -6.17 -12.51
C PRO A 166 -9.07 -6.67 -13.91
N GLY A 167 -10.04 -7.25 -14.61
CA GLY A 167 -9.86 -7.83 -15.94
C GLY A 167 -9.33 -9.27 -15.98
N ARG A 168 -8.70 -9.75 -14.89
CA ARG A 168 -8.20 -11.13 -14.81
C ARG A 168 -9.36 -12.11 -14.62
N ILE A 169 -9.31 -13.20 -15.39
CA ILE A 169 -10.27 -14.29 -15.28
C ILE A 169 -9.79 -15.29 -14.22
N PHE A 170 -10.68 -15.66 -13.31
CA PHE A 170 -10.47 -16.75 -12.35
C PHE A 170 -11.46 -17.85 -12.63
N THR A 171 -10.97 -19.09 -12.69
CA THR A 171 -11.86 -20.25 -12.82
C THR A 171 -12.65 -20.48 -11.53
N ARG A 172 -13.78 -21.20 -11.63
CA ARG A 172 -14.55 -21.59 -10.44
C ARG A 172 -13.71 -22.36 -9.44
N GLN A 173 -12.87 -23.27 -9.95
CA GLN A 173 -11.99 -24.07 -9.09
C GLN A 173 -10.96 -23.18 -8.37
N GLN A 174 -10.29 -22.26 -9.08
CA GLN A 174 -9.35 -21.33 -8.46
C GLN A 174 -10.00 -20.49 -7.34
N LEU A 175 -11.22 -19.99 -7.58
CA LEU A 175 -11.95 -19.22 -6.57
C LEU A 175 -12.37 -20.09 -5.41
N MET A 176 -12.72 -21.36 -5.66
CA MET A 176 -13.07 -22.32 -4.63
C MET A 176 -11.86 -22.63 -3.73
N ASP A 177 -10.74 -22.98 -4.33
CA ASP A 177 -9.50 -23.31 -3.62
C ASP A 177 -9.00 -22.12 -2.78
N ASP A 178 -9.00 -20.92 -3.37
CA ASP A 178 -8.51 -19.69 -2.71
C ASP A 178 -9.37 -19.27 -1.51
N ILE A 179 -10.70 -19.50 -1.55
CA ILE A 179 -11.63 -18.91 -0.59
C ILE A 179 -12.20 -19.95 0.38
N TRP A 180 -12.46 -21.18 -0.08
CA TRP A 180 -12.98 -22.28 0.76
C TRP A 180 -11.90 -23.25 1.19
N GLY A 181 -10.76 -23.28 0.49
CA GLY A 181 -9.65 -24.21 0.71
C GLY A 181 -9.71 -25.42 -0.19
N VAL A 182 -8.52 -25.97 -0.49
CA VAL A 182 -8.35 -27.11 -1.41
C VAL A 182 -9.03 -28.40 -0.90
N GLU A 183 -9.14 -28.55 0.42
CA GLU A 183 -9.77 -29.71 1.08
C GLU A 183 -11.28 -29.52 1.31
N SER A 184 -11.88 -28.48 0.74
CA SER A 184 -13.31 -28.21 0.95
C SER A 184 -14.17 -29.24 0.18
N GLU A 185 -15.07 -29.90 0.87
CA GLU A 185 -16.09 -30.79 0.27
C GLU A 185 -17.20 -30.00 -0.46
N THR A 186 -17.14 -28.67 -0.45
CA THR A 186 -18.16 -27.80 -1.04
C THR A 186 -18.04 -27.80 -2.55
N GLU A 187 -19.13 -27.97 -3.27
CA GLU A 187 -19.14 -27.95 -4.73
C GLU A 187 -18.78 -26.56 -5.31
N SER A 188 -18.04 -26.53 -6.41
CA SER A 188 -17.63 -25.29 -7.10
C SER A 188 -18.80 -24.43 -7.58
N ARG A 189 -20.01 -24.98 -7.69
CA ARG A 189 -21.27 -24.25 -7.95
C ARG A 189 -21.64 -23.27 -6.85
N THR A 190 -21.12 -23.44 -5.64
CA THR A 190 -21.31 -22.50 -4.54
C THR A 190 -20.78 -21.10 -4.88
N VAL A 191 -19.70 -21.03 -5.67
CA VAL A 191 -19.16 -19.76 -6.19
C VAL A 191 -20.22 -18.99 -7.00
N ASP A 192 -21.00 -19.70 -7.83
CA ASP A 192 -22.04 -19.09 -8.68
C ASP A 192 -23.13 -18.41 -7.83
N VAL A 193 -23.52 -19.03 -6.70
CA VAL A 193 -24.50 -18.47 -5.78
C VAL A 193 -24.00 -17.17 -5.16
N HIS A 194 -22.76 -17.15 -4.69
CA HIS A 194 -22.16 -15.95 -4.08
C HIS A 194 -21.94 -14.84 -5.11
N ILE A 195 -21.52 -15.16 -6.35
CA ILE A 195 -21.41 -14.19 -7.44
C ILE A 195 -22.77 -13.53 -7.72
N ASN A 196 -23.85 -14.30 -7.78
CA ASN A 196 -25.17 -13.76 -8.05
C ASN A 196 -25.64 -12.83 -6.90
N ARG A 197 -25.40 -13.21 -5.63
CA ARG A 197 -25.70 -12.35 -4.48
C ARG A 197 -24.92 -11.03 -4.52
N LEU A 198 -23.62 -11.10 -4.87
CA LEU A 198 -22.79 -9.90 -5.04
C LEU A 198 -23.27 -9.02 -6.18
N ARG A 199 -23.68 -9.60 -7.31
CA ARG A 199 -24.27 -8.86 -8.44
C ARG A 199 -25.56 -8.15 -8.06
N ASP A 200 -26.44 -8.82 -7.33
CA ASP A 200 -27.70 -8.22 -6.89
C ASP A 200 -27.43 -7.05 -5.93
N ARG A 201 -26.48 -7.23 -5.01
CA ARG A 201 -26.13 -6.22 -4.01
C ARG A 201 -25.43 -5.00 -4.61
N PHE A 202 -24.56 -5.20 -5.58
CA PHE A 202 -23.75 -4.14 -6.21
C PHE A 202 -24.16 -3.86 -7.66
N ARG A 203 -25.42 -4.11 -8.02
CA ARG A 203 -25.96 -3.91 -9.36
C ARG A 203 -25.71 -2.48 -9.86
N ASP A 204 -25.93 -1.51 -9.00
CA ASP A 204 -25.84 -0.08 -9.31
C ASP A 204 -24.49 0.53 -8.88
N ASN A 205 -23.47 -0.29 -8.63
CA ASN A 205 -22.16 0.22 -8.29
C ASN A 205 -21.54 0.90 -9.54
N PRO A 206 -21.09 2.17 -9.45
CA PRO A 206 -20.58 2.91 -10.59
C PRO A 206 -19.16 2.49 -11.00
N ASP A 207 -18.42 1.83 -10.11
CA ASP A 207 -16.98 1.68 -10.24
C ASP A 207 -16.56 0.30 -10.79
N PHE A 208 -17.36 -0.75 -10.53
CA PHE A 208 -17.04 -2.10 -10.99
C PHE A 208 -18.27 -2.93 -11.36
N GLU A 209 -18.02 -4.00 -12.09
CA GLU A 209 -18.99 -5.02 -12.46
C GLU A 209 -18.36 -6.41 -12.40
N LEU A 210 -19.13 -7.42 -11.93
CA LEU A 210 -18.74 -8.82 -11.94
C LEU A 210 -19.26 -9.52 -13.21
N VAL A 211 -18.34 -9.94 -14.08
CA VAL A 211 -18.65 -10.49 -15.40
C VAL A 211 -18.41 -11.99 -15.43
N THR A 212 -19.35 -12.75 -16.02
CA THR A 212 -19.15 -14.17 -16.35
C THR A 212 -18.41 -14.30 -17.68
N VAL A 213 -17.33 -15.07 -17.70
CA VAL A 213 -16.67 -15.47 -18.93
C VAL A 213 -17.08 -16.92 -19.21
N ARG A 214 -17.94 -17.10 -20.21
CA ARG A 214 -18.53 -18.42 -20.55
C ARG A 214 -17.45 -19.49 -20.72
N GLY A 215 -17.64 -20.64 -20.07
CA GLY A 215 -16.71 -21.77 -20.12
C GLY A 215 -15.44 -21.62 -19.28
N LEU A 216 -15.15 -20.42 -18.74
CA LEU A 216 -13.93 -20.15 -17.98
C LEU A 216 -14.19 -19.83 -16.51
N GLY A 217 -15.01 -18.81 -16.20
CA GLY A 217 -15.24 -18.41 -14.82
C GLY A 217 -15.71 -16.97 -14.68
N TYR A 218 -15.08 -16.21 -13.78
CA TYR A 218 -15.48 -14.86 -13.40
C TYR A 218 -14.33 -13.88 -13.42
N LYS A 219 -14.64 -12.60 -13.63
CA LYS A 219 -13.74 -11.47 -13.46
C LYS A 219 -14.48 -10.24 -12.93
N ALA A 220 -13.77 -9.35 -12.27
CA ALA A 220 -14.23 -7.99 -12.06
C ALA A 220 -13.70 -7.10 -13.20
N VAL A 221 -14.51 -6.17 -13.67
CA VAL A 221 -14.11 -5.12 -14.61
C VAL A 221 -14.39 -3.75 -13.99
N LYS A 222 -13.51 -2.78 -14.24
CA LYS A 222 -13.79 -1.39 -13.86
C LYS A 222 -14.84 -0.84 -14.82
N ARG A 223 -15.84 -0.16 -14.27
CA ARG A 223 -16.72 0.69 -15.08
C ARG A 223 -15.98 2.00 -15.32
N HIS A 224 -15.85 2.41 -16.57
CA HIS A 224 -15.39 3.75 -16.88
C HIS A 224 -16.58 4.69 -16.69
N ALA A 225 -16.40 5.75 -15.89
CA ALA A 225 -17.32 6.87 -15.92
C ALA A 225 -17.28 7.44 -17.36
N GLY A 226 -18.39 7.32 -18.07
CA GLY A 226 -18.57 7.93 -19.39
C GLY A 226 -18.59 9.45 -19.29
#